data_07b0e30feb32112072f35bcef0ec60b1
#
_entry.id   07b0e30feb32112072f35bcef0ec60b1
#
_cell.length_a   1.000
_cell.length_b   1.000
_cell.length_c   1.000
_cell.angle_alpha   90.00
_cell.angle_beta   90.00
_cell.angle_gamma   90.00
#
_symmetry.space_group_name_H-M   'P 1'
#
loop_
_entity.id
_entity.type
_entity.pdbx_description
1 polymer ?
#
loop_
_entity_poly.entity_id
_entity_poly.type
_entity_poly.pdbx_seq_one_letter_code
_entity_poly.pdbx_strand_id
1 'polypeptide(L)'
;MMLKPYPDRPGPAVFRVFTDTAAVLWTAAWAYLGWLIYQTVMGLEVIADAIKNTGLTFDQWIAAFRSSVPGGIPGLTQFLLDIADTLKRYSGDPLVATGQNIHDAIFHTAIVLGVLVAGPPILLALIPYGMWRWRDMRETGAALAFVRIASLTGRADAARAVLAYRAVSSLSFRQLMSASADPVGDLVEHRYERLANAMLKRAGLDPTRLAPPDLPELPPHRGG
;
A
#
# COMPACT_ATOMS: atom_id res chain seq x y z
N MET A 1 -19.55 -13.07 2.95
CA MET A 1 -19.56 -11.70 3.49
C MET A 1 -19.40 -10.75 2.29
N MET A 2 -20.39 -9.92 1.97
CA MET A 2 -20.30 -8.99 0.83
C MET A 2 -19.51 -7.75 1.27
N LEU A 3 -18.36 -7.52 0.66
CA LEU A 3 -17.59 -6.30 0.83
C LEU A 3 -18.08 -5.28 -0.20
N LYS A 4 -18.60 -4.14 0.27
CA LYS A 4 -19.03 -3.06 -0.61
C LYS A 4 -17.99 -1.93 -0.56
N PRO A 5 -17.20 -1.71 -1.62
CA PRO A 5 -16.10 -0.76 -1.60
C PRO A 5 -16.55 0.72 -1.61
N TYR A 6 -17.71 1.03 -2.22
CA TYR A 6 -18.18 2.41 -2.37
C TYR A 6 -19.63 2.59 -1.87
N PRO A 7 -19.96 3.75 -1.25
CA PRO A 7 -21.32 4.08 -0.84
C PRO A 7 -22.20 4.42 -2.04
N ASP A 8 -23.52 4.31 -1.85
CA ASP A 8 -24.52 4.64 -2.90
C ASP A 8 -24.64 6.15 -3.16
N ARG A 9 -24.12 6.98 -2.25
CA ARG A 9 -24.24 8.45 -2.33
C ARG A 9 -23.00 9.08 -2.98
N PRO A 10 -23.20 10.05 -3.89
CA PRO A 10 -22.08 10.66 -4.64
C PRO A 10 -21.09 11.40 -3.75
N GLY A 11 -21.52 12.16 -2.73
CA GLY A 11 -20.64 12.93 -1.87
C GLY A 11 -19.60 12.07 -1.10
N PRO A 12 -20.02 11.07 -0.30
CA PRO A 12 -19.09 10.16 0.34
C PRO A 12 -18.25 9.32 -0.63
N ALA A 13 -18.81 8.99 -1.81
CA ALA A 13 -18.06 8.25 -2.84
C ALA A 13 -16.90 9.09 -3.41
N VAL A 14 -17.15 10.35 -3.74
CA VAL A 14 -16.11 11.28 -4.24
C VAL A 14 -15.00 11.46 -3.21
N PHE A 15 -15.34 11.67 -1.94
CA PHE A 15 -14.33 11.79 -0.88
C PHE A 15 -13.47 10.53 -0.75
N ARG A 16 -14.07 9.35 -0.89
CA ARG A 16 -13.32 8.09 -0.85
C ARG A 16 -12.40 7.91 -2.05
N VAL A 17 -12.88 8.22 -3.27
CA VAL A 17 -12.02 8.20 -4.46
C VAL A 17 -10.86 9.16 -4.29
N PHE A 18 -11.10 10.35 -3.76
CA PHE A 18 -10.04 11.33 -3.51
C PHE A 18 -9.00 10.80 -2.51
N THR A 19 -9.43 10.21 -1.38
CA THR A 19 -8.50 9.65 -0.39
C THR A 19 -7.75 8.43 -0.92
N ASP A 20 -8.40 7.56 -1.71
CA ASP A 20 -7.76 6.43 -2.38
C ASP A 20 -6.68 6.92 -3.36
N THR A 21 -7.00 7.92 -4.18
CA THR A 21 -6.05 8.54 -5.13
C THR A 21 -4.89 9.22 -4.40
N ALA A 22 -5.17 9.95 -3.32
CA ALA A 22 -4.13 10.60 -2.51
C ALA A 22 -3.17 9.56 -1.88
N ALA A 23 -3.69 8.42 -1.40
CA ALA A 23 -2.88 7.34 -0.85
C ALA A 23 -1.97 6.69 -1.92
N VAL A 24 -2.50 6.50 -3.14
CA VAL A 24 -1.71 5.98 -4.27
C VAL A 24 -0.61 6.96 -4.67
N LEU A 25 -0.95 8.25 -4.83
CA LEU A 25 0.03 9.29 -5.17
C LEU A 25 1.11 9.44 -4.11
N TRP A 26 0.74 9.39 -2.83
CA TRP A 26 1.68 9.40 -1.71
C TRP A 26 2.66 8.23 -1.79
N THR A 27 2.13 7.01 -1.98
CA THR A 27 2.96 5.80 -2.10
C THR A 27 3.88 5.89 -3.31
N ALA A 28 3.38 6.33 -4.46
CA ALA A 28 4.16 6.48 -5.68
C ALA A 28 5.29 7.52 -5.51
N ALA A 29 5.02 8.65 -4.85
CA ALA A 29 6.02 9.69 -4.60
C ALA A 29 7.17 9.17 -3.73
N TRP A 30 6.88 8.47 -2.62
CA TRP A 30 7.92 7.91 -1.76
C TRP A 30 8.66 6.74 -2.40
N ALA A 31 7.99 5.89 -3.15
CA ALA A 31 8.63 4.83 -3.93
C ALA A 31 9.59 5.42 -4.97
N TYR A 32 9.20 6.50 -5.64
CA TYR A 32 10.05 7.21 -6.60
C TYR A 32 11.27 7.84 -5.91
N LEU A 33 11.10 8.46 -4.74
CA LEU A 33 12.23 9.00 -3.95
C LEU A 33 13.20 7.90 -3.52
N GLY A 34 12.70 6.76 -3.04
CA GLY A 34 13.53 5.61 -2.71
C GLY A 34 14.30 5.08 -3.92
N TRP A 35 13.65 5.01 -5.08
CA TRP A 35 14.29 4.63 -6.34
C TRP A 35 15.37 5.62 -6.76
N LEU A 36 15.11 6.92 -6.61
CA LEU A 36 16.09 7.96 -6.93
C LEU A 36 17.36 7.85 -6.06
N ILE A 37 17.19 7.58 -4.76
CA ILE A 37 18.30 7.35 -3.84
C ILE A 37 19.08 6.10 -4.25
N TYR A 38 18.37 5.00 -4.54
CA TYR A 38 18.98 3.79 -5.04
C TYR A 38 19.85 4.07 -6.28
N GLN A 39 19.32 4.78 -7.28
CA GLN A 39 20.05 5.15 -8.49
C GLN A 39 21.27 6.05 -8.20
N THR A 40 21.13 6.99 -7.27
CA THR A 40 22.23 7.88 -6.88
C THR A 40 23.37 7.10 -6.24
N VAL A 41 23.06 6.15 -5.36
CA VAL A 41 24.08 5.31 -4.70
C VAL A 41 24.70 4.34 -5.71
N MET A 42 23.89 3.74 -6.60
CA MET A 42 24.40 2.88 -7.68
C MET A 42 25.34 3.63 -8.66
N GLY A 43 25.16 4.94 -8.80
CA GLY A 43 26.10 5.77 -9.58
C GLY A 43 27.56 5.72 -9.07
N LEU A 44 27.78 5.31 -7.81
CA LEU A 44 29.12 5.09 -7.25
C LEU A 44 29.78 3.78 -7.76
N GLU A 45 29.04 2.92 -8.47
CA GLU A 45 29.54 1.68 -9.06
C GLU A 45 30.70 1.94 -10.03
N VAL A 46 30.70 3.10 -10.71
CA VAL A 46 31.81 3.53 -11.59
C VAL A 46 33.15 3.52 -10.86
N ILE A 47 33.17 3.81 -9.55
CA ILE A 47 34.41 3.79 -8.74
C ILE A 47 34.86 2.33 -8.53
N ALA A 48 33.92 1.44 -8.21
CA ALA A 48 34.22 0.03 -8.02
C ALA A 48 34.75 -0.62 -9.32
N ASP A 49 34.15 -0.28 -10.45
CA ASP A 49 34.59 -0.74 -11.79
C ASP A 49 35.96 -0.18 -12.16
N ALA A 50 36.23 1.09 -11.84
CA ALA A 50 37.56 1.67 -12.09
C ALA A 50 38.66 0.96 -11.28
N ILE A 51 38.40 0.61 -10.02
CA ILE A 51 39.36 -0.12 -9.17
C ILE A 51 39.56 -1.54 -9.71
N LYS A 52 38.47 -2.25 -10.05
CA LYS A 52 38.53 -3.58 -10.62
C LYS A 52 39.28 -3.60 -11.96
N ASN A 53 38.97 -2.66 -12.86
CA ASN A 53 39.62 -2.55 -14.15
C ASN A 53 41.12 -2.23 -14.02
N THR A 54 41.51 -1.42 -13.03
CA THR A 54 42.90 -1.17 -12.72
C THR A 54 43.63 -2.45 -12.32
N GLY A 55 42.99 -3.31 -11.47
CA GLY A 55 43.53 -4.61 -11.10
C GLY A 55 43.67 -5.55 -12.30
N LEU A 56 42.60 -5.64 -13.17
CA LEU A 56 42.63 -6.45 -14.37
C LEU A 56 43.69 -5.99 -15.38
N THR A 57 43.87 -4.69 -15.55
CA THR A 57 44.94 -4.11 -16.39
C THR A 57 46.32 -4.47 -15.86
N PHE A 58 46.51 -4.44 -14.54
CA PHE A 58 47.73 -4.84 -13.89
C PHE A 58 48.01 -6.34 -14.06
N ASP A 59 47.02 -7.20 -13.95
CA ASP A 59 47.15 -8.63 -14.24
C ASP A 59 47.52 -8.90 -15.66
N GLN A 60 46.96 -8.20 -16.64
CA GLN A 60 47.35 -8.28 -18.06
C GLN A 60 48.79 -7.89 -18.28
N TRP A 61 49.24 -6.85 -17.60
CA TRP A 61 50.61 -6.36 -17.62
C TRP A 61 51.61 -7.43 -17.11
N ILE A 62 51.25 -8.06 -15.97
CA ILE A 62 52.05 -9.16 -15.40
C ILE A 62 52.08 -10.36 -16.36
N ALA A 63 50.94 -10.70 -16.97
CA ALA A 63 50.89 -11.80 -17.96
C ALA A 63 51.74 -11.52 -19.19
N ALA A 64 51.73 -10.29 -19.71
CA ALA A 64 52.64 -9.85 -20.78
C ALA A 64 54.10 -9.89 -20.36
N PHE A 65 54.43 -9.48 -19.16
CA PHE A 65 55.78 -9.57 -18.58
C PHE A 65 56.22 -11.03 -18.53
N ARG A 66 55.39 -11.95 -18.00
CA ARG A 66 55.68 -13.39 -17.94
C ARG A 66 55.97 -13.98 -19.32
N SER A 67 55.21 -13.60 -20.35
CA SER A 67 55.40 -14.09 -21.71
C SER A 67 56.69 -13.56 -22.37
N SER A 68 57.23 -12.45 -21.85
CA SER A 68 58.45 -11.80 -22.34
C SER A 68 59.73 -12.32 -21.69
N VAL A 69 59.62 -13.15 -20.62
CA VAL A 69 60.80 -13.68 -19.87
C VAL A 69 61.54 -14.67 -20.74
N PRO A 70 62.87 -14.47 -21.03
CA PRO A 70 63.66 -15.36 -21.85
C PRO A 70 63.88 -16.72 -21.18
N GLY A 71 63.54 -17.83 -21.86
CA GLY A 71 63.70 -19.20 -21.35
C GLY A 71 65.12 -19.77 -21.34
N GLY A 72 66.15 -18.97 -21.65
CA GLY A 72 67.48 -19.45 -21.90
C GLY A 72 68.46 -19.54 -20.71
N ILE A 73 68.13 -18.94 -19.56
CA ILE A 73 68.98 -18.90 -18.35
C ILE A 73 68.19 -19.42 -17.12
N PRO A 74 68.42 -20.68 -16.70
CA PRO A 74 67.51 -21.32 -15.73
C PRO A 74 67.31 -20.56 -14.40
N GLY A 75 68.30 -20.00 -13.80
CA GLY A 75 68.17 -19.28 -12.54
C GLY A 75 67.52 -17.88 -12.63
N LEU A 76 67.77 -17.17 -13.74
CA LEU A 76 67.19 -15.85 -14.00
C LEU A 76 65.72 -15.95 -14.36
N THR A 77 65.35 -16.95 -15.16
CA THR A 77 63.94 -17.19 -15.54
C THR A 77 63.08 -17.44 -14.31
N GLN A 78 63.53 -18.32 -13.39
CA GLN A 78 62.78 -18.60 -12.15
C GLN A 78 62.62 -17.34 -11.27
N PHE A 79 63.68 -16.60 -11.07
CA PHE A 79 63.67 -15.34 -10.31
C PHE A 79 62.68 -14.31 -10.87
N LEU A 80 62.61 -14.14 -12.20
CA LEU A 80 61.69 -13.22 -12.84
C LEU A 80 60.24 -13.68 -12.73
N LEU A 81 59.99 -14.99 -12.80
CA LEU A 81 58.64 -15.55 -12.61
C LEU A 81 58.17 -15.40 -11.15
N ASP A 82 59.04 -15.60 -10.19
CA ASP A 82 58.73 -15.37 -8.76
C ASP A 82 58.40 -13.91 -8.48
N ILE A 83 59.08 -12.96 -9.13
CA ILE A 83 58.73 -11.54 -9.05
C ILE A 83 57.35 -11.30 -9.65
N ALA A 84 57.02 -11.86 -10.81
CA ALA A 84 55.71 -11.69 -11.42
C ALA A 84 54.60 -12.25 -10.56
N ASP A 85 54.80 -13.42 -9.93
CA ASP A 85 53.82 -14.03 -9.03
C ASP A 85 53.64 -13.21 -7.74
N THR A 86 54.73 -12.67 -7.22
CA THR A 86 54.73 -11.77 -6.06
C THR A 86 53.95 -10.49 -6.37
N LEU A 87 54.23 -9.86 -7.51
CA LEU A 87 53.52 -8.65 -7.95
C LEU A 87 52.00 -8.92 -8.13
N LYS A 88 51.64 -10.04 -8.78
CA LYS A 88 50.23 -10.44 -8.93
C LYS A 88 49.54 -10.56 -7.60
N ARG A 89 50.14 -11.31 -6.67
CA ARG A 89 49.58 -11.58 -5.34
C ARG A 89 49.36 -10.32 -4.49
N TYR A 90 50.24 -9.33 -4.59
CA TYR A 90 50.20 -8.15 -3.74
C TYR A 90 49.54 -6.93 -4.38
N SER A 91 49.27 -6.96 -5.69
CA SER A 91 48.71 -5.80 -6.39
C SER A 91 47.48 -6.13 -7.25
N GLY A 92 47.52 -7.12 -8.15
CA GLY A 92 46.43 -7.42 -9.06
C GLY A 92 45.25 -8.05 -8.36
N ASP A 93 45.42 -9.24 -7.76
CA ASP A 93 44.34 -9.99 -7.11
C ASP A 93 43.65 -9.18 -5.98
N PRO A 94 44.35 -8.47 -5.07
CA PRO A 94 43.67 -7.62 -4.07
C PRO A 94 42.87 -6.47 -4.66
N LEU A 95 43.33 -5.84 -5.75
CA LEU A 95 42.57 -4.75 -6.39
C LEU A 95 41.27 -5.25 -7.02
N VAL A 96 41.30 -6.41 -7.68
CA VAL A 96 40.07 -7.05 -8.25
C VAL A 96 39.11 -7.42 -7.12
N ALA A 97 39.58 -8.08 -6.07
CA ALA A 97 38.78 -8.46 -4.91
C ALA A 97 38.19 -7.23 -4.19
N THR A 98 39.02 -6.16 -4.03
CA THR A 98 38.56 -4.90 -3.42
C THR A 98 37.47 -4.26 -4.27
N GLY A 99 37.61 -4.21 -5.59
CA GLY A 99 36.57 -3.69 -6.49
C GLY A 99 35.25 -4.44 -6.39
N GLN A 100 35.28 -5.78 -6.29
CA GLN A 100 34.09 -6.60 -6.08
C GLN A 100 33.44 -6.36 -4.71
N ASN A 101 34.23 -6.30 -3.65
CA ASN A 101 33.72 -6.02 -2.30
C ASN A 101 33.07 -4.62 -2.20
N ILE A 102 33.64 -3.62 -2.89
CA ILE A 102 33.06 -2.28 -2.97
C ILE A 102 31.76 -2.30 -3.76
N HIS A 103 31.69 -3.02 -4.87
CA HIS A 103 30.47 -3.18 -5.66
C HIS A 103 29.34 -3.79 -4.81
N ASP A 104 29.60 -4.88 -4.10
CA ASP A 104 28.61 -5.53 -3.22
C ASP A 104 28.19 -4.60 -2.08
N ALA A 105 29.12 -3.85 -1.49
CA ALA A 105 28.81 -2.88 -0.45
C ALA A 105 27.93 -1.73 -0.97
N ILE A 106 28.21 -1.19 -2.16
CA ILE A 106 27.40 -0.16 -2.80
C ILE A 106 25.99 -0.68 -3.06
N PHE A 107 25.85 -1.89 -3.64
CA PHE A 107 24.57 -2.50 -3.94
C PHE A 107 23.70 -2.68 -2.68
N HIS A 108 24.25 -3.28 -1.62
CA HIS A 108 23.54 -3.46 -0.35
C HIS A 108 23.16 -2.12 0.28
N THR A 109 24.07 -1.16 0.28
CA THR A 109 23.82 0.18 0.82
C THR A 109 22.72 0.90 0.04
N ALA A 110 22.73 0.80 -1.29
CA ALA A 110 21.70 1.40 -2.15
C ALA A 110 20.30 0.86 -1.84
N ILE A 111 20.17 -0.47 -1.69
CA ILE A 111 18.90 -1.10 -1.32
C ILE A 111 18.45 -0.65 0.08
N VAL A 112 19.34 -0.75 1.07
CA VAL A 112 19.00 -0.40 2.45
C VAL A 112 18.56 1.06 2.56
N LEU A 113 19.29 1.99 1.95
CA LEU A 113 18.93 3.41 1.96
C LEU A 113 17.64 3.68 1.21
N GLY A 114 17.43 3.09 0.03
CA GLY A 114 16.21 3.24 -0.74
C GLY A 114 14.98 2.76 0.04
N VAL A 115 15.07 1.59 0.67
CA VAL A 115 14.00 1.03 1.52
C VAL A 115 13.81 1.83 2.80
N LEU A 116 14.88 2.27 3.45
CA LEU A 116 14.81 3.05 4.69
C LEU A 116 14.12 4.40 4.48
N VAL A 117 14.32 5.02 3.34
CA VAL A 117 13.71 6.33 3.02
C VAL A 117 12.27 6.16 2.56
N ALA A 118 11.97 5.18 1.71
CA ALA A 118 10.62 4.96 1.19
C ALA A 118 9.71 4.22 2.18
N GLY A 119 10.22 3.22 2.88
CA GLY A 119 9.44 2.29 3.70
C GLY A 119 8.65 2.97 4.83
N PRO A 120 9.29 3.69 5.77
CA PRO A 120 8.58 4.27 6.91
C PRO A 120 7.43 5.20 6.54
N PRO A 121 7.57 6.19 5.62
CA PRO A 121 6.47 7.06 5.24
C PRO A 121 5.32 6.34 4.55
N ILE A 122 5.63 5.31 3.74
CA ILE A 122 4.62 4.47 3.10
C ILE A 122 3.84 3.68 4.15
N LEU A 123 4.53 3.00 5.06
CA LEU A 123 3.89 2.18 6.10
C LEU A 123 3.08 3.03 7.08
N LEU A 124 3.60 4.19 7.51
CA LEU A 124 2.89 5.13 8.38
C LEU A 124 1.58 5.65 7.77
N ALA A 125 1.50 5.80 6.47
CA ALA A 125 0.29 6.20 5.78
C ALA A 125 -0.63 5.02 5.50
N LEU A 126 -0.12 3.90 4.96
CA LEU A 126 -0.93 2.78 4.48
C LEU A 126 -1.51 1.93 5.61
N ILE A 127 -0.81 1.76 6.74
CA ILE A 127 -1.31 0.91 7.84
C ILE A 127 -2.60 1.51 8.44
N PRO A 128 -2.63 2.76 8.94
CA PRO A 128 -3.84 3.33 9.52
C PRO A 128 -4.94 3.50 8.47
N TYR A 129 -4.56 3.88 7.23
CA TYR A 129 -5.50 3.99 6.12
C TYR A 129 -6.16 2.63 5.79
N GLY A 130 -5.38 1.58 5.65
CA GLY A 130 -5.87 0.23 5.36
C GLY A 130 -6.77 -0.32 6.46
N MET A 131 -6.38 -0.13 7.73
CA MET A 131 -7.20 -0.52 8.89
C MET A 131 -8.54 0.23 8.93
N TRP A 132 -8.53 1.55 8.72
CA TRP A 132 -9.74 2.35 8.66
C TRP A 132 -10.63 1.93 7.49
N ARG A 133 -10.06 1.77 6.32
CA ARG A 133 -10.75 1.37 5.10
C ARG A 133 -11.40 -0.01 5.21
N TRP A 134 -10.69 -0.96 5.80
CA TRP A 134 -11.21 -2.32 6.00
C TRP A 134 -12.38 -2.35 7.00
N ARG A 135 -12.28 -1.61 8.11
CA ARG A 135 -13.39 -1.48 9.07
C ARG A 135 -14.63 -0.87 8.44
N ASP A 136 -14.46 0.20 7.68
CA ASP A 136 -15.54 0.90 6.98
C ASP A 136 -16.24 -0.01 5.95
N MET A 137 -15.49 -0.76 5.16
CA MET A 137 -16.06 -1.73 4.21
C MET A 137 -16.85 -2.85 4.91
N ARG A 138 -16.38 -3.33 6.05
CA ARG A 138 -17.07 -4.37 6.83
C ARG A 138 -18.37 -3.84 7.44
N GLU A 139 -18.37 -2.63 7.98
CA GLU A 139 -19.58 -2.01 8.54
C GLU A 139 -20.63 -1.74 7.45
N THR A 140 -20.23 -1.17 6.32
CA THR A 140 -21.15 -0.94 5.19
C THR A 140 -21.70 -2.25 4.64
N GLY A 141 -20.85 -3.28 4.50
CA GLY A 141 -21.28 -4.61 4.05
C GLY A 141 -22.26 -5.30 5.02
N ALA A 142 -22.02 -5.18 6.33
CA ALA A 142 -22.92 -5.73 7.36
C ALA A 142 -24.27 -5.00 7.38
N ALA A 143 -24.25 -3.66 7.27
CA ALA A 143 -25.48 -2.87 7.19
C ALA A 143 -26.30 -3.22 5.94
N LEU A 144 -25.65 -3.40 4.79
CA LEU A 144 -26.30 -3.82 3.55
C LEU A 144 -26.94 -5.21 3.68
N ALA A 145 -26.23 -6.17 4.26
CA ALA A 145 -26.77 -7.52 4.48
C ALA A 145 -27.98 -7.49 5.41
N PHE A 146 -27.94 -6.70 6.49
CA PHE A 146 -29.05 -6.51 7.42
C PHE A 146 -30.29 -5.94 6.70
N VAL A 147 -30.12 -4.85 5.95
CA VAL A 147 -31.21 -4.22 5.20
C VAL A 147 -31.80 -5.18 4.18
N ARG A 148 -30.98 -5.94 3.44
CA ARG A 148 -31.42 -6.90 2.46
C ARG A 148 -32.23 -8.04 3.10
N ILE A 149 -31.80 -8.58 4.22
CA ILE A 149 -32.54 -9.63 4.95
C ILE A 149 -33.88 -9.07 5.41
N ALA A 150 -33.91 -7.86 5.99
CA ALA A 150 -35.13 -7.23 6.47
C ALA A 150 -36.16 -7.01 5.34
N SER A 151 -35.69 -6.55 4.17
CA SER A 151 -36.58 -6.35 3.00
C SER A 151 -37.12 -7.67 2.46
N LEU A 152 -36.32 -8.73 2.37
CA LEU A 152 -36.71 -10.03 1.89
C LEU A 152 -37.68 -10.76 2.83
N THR A 153 -37.59 -10.50 4.14
CA THR A 153 -38.46 -11.14 5.15
C THR A 153 -39.72 -10.33 5.49
N GLY A 154 -39.95 -9.19 4.82
CA GLY A 154 -41.09 -8.31 5.12
C GLY A 154 -41.02 -7.63 6.50
N ARG A 155 -39.84 -7.60 7.13
CA ARG A 155 -39.61 -7.04 8.49
C ARG A 155 -38.98 -5.64 8.45
N ALA A 156 -39.35 -4.83 7.48
CA ALA A 156 -38.75 -3.49 7.29
C ALA A 156 -38.99 -2.57 8.52
N ASP A 157 -40.17 -2.64 9.16
CA ASP A 157 -40.46 -1.80 10.33
C ASP A 157 -39.67 -2.22 11.56
N ALA A 158 -39.49 -3.51 11.81
CA ALA A 158 -38.64 -4.00 12.87
C ALA A 158 -37.17 -3.60 12.63
N ALA A 159 -36.73 -3.62 11.37
CA ALA A 159 -35.39 -3.16 11.02
C ALA A 159 -35.21 -1.64 11.23
N ARG A 160 -36.25 -0.83 10.92
CA ARG A 160 -36.22 0.61 11.24
C ARG A 160 -36.09 0.86 12.73
N ALA A 161 -36.82 0.11 13.56
CA ALA A 161 -36.67 0.21 15.02
C ALA A 161 -35.24 -0.09 15.47
N VAL A 162 -34.64 -1.20 15.04
CA VAL A 162 -33.25 -1.57 15.37
C VAL A 162 -32.26 -0.49 14.93
N LEU A 163 -32.43 0.04 13.71
CA LEU A 163 -31.57 1.11 13.20
C LEU A 163 -31.74 2.43 13.98
N ALA A 164 -32.95 2.75 14.42
CA ALA A 164 -33.22 3.94 15.25
C ALA A 164 -32.55 3.84 16.62
N TYR A 165 -32.65 2.70 17.31
CA TYR A 165 -31.95 2.46 18.57
C TYR A 165 -30.41 2.52 18.39
N ARG A 166 -29.91 1.93 17.30
CA ARG A 166 -28.48 2.01 16.98
C ARG A 166 -28.04 3.43 16.63
N ALA A 167 -28.90 4.24 16.00
CA ALA A 167 -28.63 5.64 15.74
C ALA A 167 -28.38 6.43 17.04
N VAL A 168 -29.24 6.28 18.03
CA VAL A 168 -29.12 6.97 19.31
C VAL A 168 -27.84 6.57 20.07
N SER A 169 -27.45 5.28 20.00
CA SER A 169 -26.24 4.78 20.68
C SER A 169 -24.94 5.07 19.93
N SER A 170 -24.96 5.33 18.60
CA SER A 170 -23.75 5.39 17.80
C SER A 170 -23.53 6.71 17.04
N LEU A 171 -24.55 7.52 16.81
CA LEU A 171 -24.41 8.85 16.21
C LEU A 171 -23.84 9.85 17.23
N SER A 172 -23.06 10.82 16.74
CA SER A 172 -22.68 11.96 17.56
C SER A 172 -23.91 12.83 17.87
N PHE A 173 -23.91 13.55 18.99
CA PHE A 173 -25.01 14.44 19.36
C PHE A 173 -25.37 15.43 18.23
N ARG A 174 -24.38 15.98 17.53
CA ARG A 174 -24.62 16.86 16.37
C ARG A 174 -25.39 16.16 15.26
N GLN A 175 -25.00 14.92 14.92
CA GLN A 175 -25.67 14.11 13.90
C GLN A 175 -27.09 13.72 14.33
N LEU A 176 -27.25 13.38 15.60
CA LEU A 176 -28.53 13.00 16.17
C LEU A 176 -29.53 14.17 16.13
N MET A 177 -29.11 15.34 16.59
CA MET A 177 -29.93 16.56 16.55
C MET A 177 -30.20 17.08 15.14
N SER A 178 -29.33 16.79 14.18
CA SER A 178 -29.59 17.10 12.77
C SER A 178 -30.58 16.15 12.11
N ALA A 179 -30.74 14.93 12.66
CA ALA A 179 -31.67 13.92 12.14
C ALA A 179 -33.08 14.11 12.73
N SER A 180 -33.18 14.47 14.00
CA SER A 180 -34.45 14.71 14.72
C SER A 180 -34.26 15.83 15.75
N ALA A 181 -35.27 16.68 15.88
CA ALA A 181 -35.32 17.72 16.93
C ALA A 181 -35.56 17.11 18.31
N ASP A 182 -36.26 16.00 18.40
CA ASP A 182 -36.50 15.21 19.61
C ASP A 182 -36.27 13.71 19.37
N PRO A 183 -35.03 13.25 19.45
CA PRO A 183 -34.71 11.85 19.22
C PRO A 183 -35.30 10.88 20.23
N VAL A 184 -35.52 11.36 21.47
CA VAL A 184 -36.09 10.54 22.55
C VAL A 184 -37.59 10.37 22.32
N GLY A 185 -38.29 11.48 22.02
CA GLY A 185 -39.71 11.46 21.68
C GLY A 185 -39.98 10.59 20.44
N ASP A 186 -39.13 10.68 19.42
CA ASP A 186 -39.27 9.82 18.24
C ASP A 186 -39.15 8.31 18.56
N LEU A 187 -38.31 7.93 19.55
CA LEU A 187 -38.20 6.53 19.97
C LEU A 187 -39.46 6.11 20.79
N VAL A 188 -39.91 6.94 21.70
CA VAL A 188 -41.09 6.66 22.58
C VAL A 188 -42.36 6.57 21.75
N GLU A 189 -42.51 7.43 20.74
CA GLU A 189 -43.67 7.48 19.87
C GLU A 189 -43.56 6.54 18.69
N HIS A 190 -42.52 5.67 18.64
CA HIS A 190 -42.30 4.68 17.59
C HIS A 190 -42.08 5.29 16.18
N ARG A 191 -41.65 6.56 16.11
CA ARG A 191 -41.35 7.26 14.85
C ARG A 191 -39.90 7.00 14.41
N TYR A 192 -39.59 5.78 14.08
CA TYR A 192 -38.22 5.31 13.82
C TYR A 192 -37.58 5.82 12.53
N GLU A 193 -38.38 6.33 11.59
CA GLU A 193 -37.94 6.57 10.21
C GLU A 193 -36.77 7.57 10.11
N ARG A 194 -36.87 8.71 10.81
CA ARG A 194 -35.83 9.75 10.77
C ARG A 194 -34.49 9.26 11.28
N LEU A 195 -34.51 8.58 12.42
CA LEU A 195 -33.30 8.04 13.06
C LEU A 195 -32.72 6.86 12.26
N ALA A 196 -33.56 5.97 11.74
CA ALA A 196 -33.14 4.88 10.87
C ALA A 196 -32.49 5.39 9.58
N ASN A 197 -33.11 6.40 8.96
CA ASN A 197 -32.55 7.04 7.75
C ASN A 197 -31.19 7.72 8.03
N ALA A 198 -31.02 8.35 9.18
CA ALA A 198 -29.73 8.94 9.58
C ALA A 198 -28.65 7.85 9.75
N MET A 199 -29.02 6.69 10.31
CA MET A 199 -28.10 5.57 10.47
C MET A 199 -27.72 4.94 9.12
N LEU A 200 -28.67 4.77 8.21
CA LEU A 200 -28.41 4.30 6.85
C LEU A 200 -27.49 5.26 6.08
N LYS A 201 -27.77 6.57 6.20
CA LYS A 201 -26.93 7.61 5.60
C LYS A 201 -25.48 7.53 6.12
N ARG A 202 -25.30 7.30 7.42
CA ARG A 202 -23.97 7.11 8.01
C ARG A 202 -23.28 5.86 7.48
N ALA A 203 -24.03 4.76 7.28
CA ALA A 203 -23.52 3.53 6.67
C ALA A 203 -23.26 3.66 5.16
N GLY A 204 -23.53 4.83 4.55
CA GLY A 204 -23.37 5.05 3.11
C GLY A 204 -24.43 4.39 2.25
N LEU A 205 -25.57 4.01 2.84
CA LEU A 205 -26.68 3.37 2.15
C LEU A 205 -27.80 4.36 1.83
N ASP A 206 -28.54 4.08 0.76
CA ASP A 206 -29.76 4.82 0.42
C ASP A 206 -30.90 4.39 1.35
N PRO A 207 -31.60 5.36 2.01
CA PRO A 207 -32.76 5.08 2.85
C PRO A 207 -33.89 4.33 2.12
N THR A 208 -34.06 4.54 0.82
CA THR A 208 -35.09 3.89 -0.01
C THR A 208 -34.97 2.37 -0.04
N ARG A 209 -33.82 1.81 0.30
CA ARG A 209 -33.62 0.33 0.37
C ARG A 209 -34.47 -0.38 1.43
N LEU A 210 -35.00 0.36 2.41
CA LEU A 210 -35.97 -0.13 3.39
C LEU A 210 -37.41 0.25 3.05
N ALA A 211 -37.65 0.94 1.92
CA ALA A 211 -39.00 1.13 1.44
C ALA A 211 -39.62 -0.26 1.12
N PRO A 212 -40.89 -0.50 1.42
CA PRO A 212 -41.55 -1.68 0.95
C PRO A 212 -41.42 -1.73 -0.59
N PRO A 213 -41.17 -2.90 -1.19
CA PRO A 213 -41.25 -3.01 -2.64
C PRO A 213 -42.63 -2.47 -3.06
N ASP A 214 -42.64 -1.58 -4.06
CA ASP A 214 -43.90 -1.12 -4.66
C ASP A 214 -44.69 -2.37 -5.06
N LEU A 215 -45.63 -2.75 -4.21
CA LEU A 215 -46.57 -3.78 -4.57
C LEU A 215 -47.33 -3.22 -5.77
N PRO A 216 -47.37 -3.93 -6.92
CA PRO A 216 -48.20 -3.49 -8.03
C PRO A 216 -49.60 -3.28 -7.47
N GLU A 217 -50.17 -2.09 -7.69
CA GLU A 217 -51.52 -1.77 -7.27
C GLU A 217 -52.42 -2.91 -7.77
N LEU A 218 -52.99 -3.64 -6.83
CA LEU A 218 -53.98 -4.65 -7.17
C LEU A 218 -55.09 -3.94 -7.99
N PRO A 219 -55.42 -4.43 -9.18
CA PRO A 219 -56.42 -3.79 -9.98
C PRO A 219 -57.70 -3.66 -9.13
N PRO A 220 -58.41 -2.53 -9.19
CA PRO A 220 -59.59 -2.29 -8.37
C PRO A 220 -60.55 -3.45 -8.55
N HIS A 221 -60.94 -4.07 -7.44
CA HIS A 221 -61.96 -5.10 -7.43
C HIS A 221 -63.21 -4.54 -8.16
N ARG A 222 -63.42 -4.96 -9.40
CA ARG A 222 -64.72 -4.78 -10.07
C ARG A 222 -65.69 -5.64 -9.28
N GLY A 223 -66.41 -4.98 -8.35
CA GLY A 223 -67.56 -5.54 -7.71
C GLY A 223 -68.59 -5.80 -8.81
N GLY A 224 -68.92 -7.04 -8.96
CA GLY A 224 -70.13 -7.52 -9.70
C GLY A 224 -71.28 -7.59 -8.75
#